data_c11b23a74faff22b3184ed329bfad7fb
#
_entry.id   c11b23a74faff22b3184ed329bfad7fb
#
_cell.length_a   1.000
_cell.length_b   1.000
_cell.length_c   1.000
_cell.angle_alpha   90.00
_cell.angle_beta   90.00
_cell.angle_gamma   90.00
#
_symmetry.space_group_name_H-M   'P 1'
#
loop_
_entity.id
_entity.type
_entity.pdbx_description
1 polymer ?
#
loop_
_entity_poly.entity_id
_entity_poly.type
_entity_poly.pdbx_seq_one_letter_code
_entity_poly.pdbx_strand_id
1 'polypeptide(L)'
;MVALDIWCAQTPKDDVGNVVIRVTTAAELDELVNRIVAEAADHAATPASEVALSGVQRSPALEVGLSKEKGFIGYTSRTEGGWTVGDGDADTMVDYIYMGNHSEVLASVEVPMSTVRRGHHEFLVAGARPSVVESDAE
;
A
#
# COMPACT_ATOMS: atom_id res chain seq x y z
N MET A 1 -4.50 -18.47 0.65
CA MET A 1 -4.09 -17.19 1.24
C MET A 1 -2.59 -17.19 1.44
N VAL A 2 -1.93 -16.09 1.12
CA VAL A 2 -0.48 -15.98 1.25
C VAL A 2 -0.12 -15.21 2.52
N ALA A 3 1.17 -15.22 2.90
CA ALA A 3 1.66 -14.38 3.98
C ALA A 3 2.26 -13.11 3.35
N LEU A 4 2.00 -11.96 3.96
CA LEU A 4 2.52 -10.67 3.51
C LEU A 4 3.53 -10.14 4.51
N ASP A 5 4.60 -9.53 3.99
CA ASP A 5 5.53 -8.73 4.77
C ASP A 5 5.24 -7.26 4.43
N ILE A 6 4.97 -6.45 5.46
CA ILE A 6 4.56 -5.06 5.27
C ILE A 6 5.54 -4.15 6.01
N TRP A 7 6.08 -3.18 5.27
CA TRP A 7 6.95 -2.12 5.83
C TRP A 7 6.15 -0.83 5.90
N CYS A 8 6.09 -0.20 7.07
CA CYS A 8 5.39 1.07 7.22
C CYS A 8 6.10 1.96 8.24
N ALA A 9 5.98 3.27 8.04
CA ALA A 9 6.69 4.27 8.83
C ALA A 9 6.16 4.39 10.26
N GLN A 10 4.94 3.97 10.52
CA GLN A 10 4.30 4.09 11.82
C GLN A 10 4.68 2.95 12.77
N THR A 11 5.36 1.94 12.27
CA THR A 11 5.81 0.83 13.10
C THR A 11 7.04 1.26 13.90
N PRO A 12 7.09 0.97 15.20
CA PRO A 12 8.29 1.27 15.99
C PRO A 12 9.49 0.57 15.37
N LYS A 13 10.60 1.28 15.29
CA LYS A 13 11.83 0.73 14.74
C LYS A 13 12.44 -0.25 15.74
N ASP A 14 12.94 -1.35 15.22
CA ASP A 14 13.80 -2.23 16.01
C ASP A 14 15.22 -1.66 16.03
N ASP A 15 16.16 -2.41 16.61
CA ASP A 15 17.54 -1.95 16.76
C ASP A 15 18.28 -1.76 15.44
N VAL A 16 17.78 -2.33 14.35
CA VAL A 16 18.36 -2.14 13.03
C VAL A 16 17.61 -1.11 12.18
N GLY A 17 16.54 -0.54 12.73
CA GLY A 17 15.82 0.55 12.10
C GLY A 17 14.77 0.14 11.09
N ASN A 18 14.62 -1.15 10.82
CA ASN A 18 13.63 -1.67 9.88
C ASN A 18 12.71 -2.64 10.61
N VAL A 19 11.42 -2.40 10.56
CA VAL A 19 10.44 -3.30 11.12
C VAL A 19 9.52 -3.80 10.02
N VAL A 20 9.42 -5.11 9.94
CA VAL A 20 8.52 -5.80 9.03
C VAL A 20 7.40 -6.40 9.84
N ILE A 21 6.16 -6.14 9.44
CA ILE A 21 5.00 -6.77 10.05
C ILE A 21 4.51 -7.87 9.12
N ARG A 22 4.46 -9.09 9.63
CA ARG A 22 3.92 -10.21 8.87
C ARG A 22 2.43 -10.34 9.12
N VAL A 23 1.68 -10.45 8.03
CA VAL A 23 0.23 -10.59 8.04
C VAL A 23 -0.14 -11.87 7.32
N THR A 24 -0.93 -12.71 7.96
CA THR A 24 -1.33 -14.00 7.39
C THR A 24 -2.85 -14.17 7.31
N THR A 25 -3.62 -13.26 7.91
CA THR A 25 -5.08 -13.33 7.92
C THR A 25 -5.69 -11.98 7.55
N ALA A 26 -6.92 -12.01 7.07
CA ALA A 26 -7.65 -10.78 6.77
C ALA A 26 -7.86 -9.92 8.02
N ALA A 27 -8.09 -10.54 9.16
CA ALA A 27 -8.28 -9.82 10.43
C ALA A 27 -7.01 -9.05 10.82
N GLU A 28 -5.84 -9.69 10.69
CA GLU A 28 -4.56 -9.02 10.96
C GLU A 28 -4.32 -7.86 10.01
N LEU A 29 -4.66 -8.03 8.75
CA LEU A 29 -4.51 -6.98 7.76
C LEU A 29 -5.40 -5.77 8.10
N ASP A 30 -6.66 -6.01 8.43
CA ASP A 30 -7.60 -4.95 8.80
C ASP A 30 -7.14 -4.21 10.04
N GLU A 31 -6.64 -4.91 11.03
CA GLU A 31 -6.13 -4.31 12.26
C GLU A 31 -4.95 -3.40 11.97
N LEU A 32 -4.01 -3.85 11.14
CA LEU A 32 -2.85 -3.04 10.76
C LEU A 32 -3.28 -1.79 9.99
N VAL A 33 -4.16 -1.94 9.00
CA VAL A 33 -4.64 -0.81 8.20
C VAL A 33 -5.35 0.20 9.10
N ASN A 34 -6.22 -0.27 10.01
CA ASN A 34 -6.93 0.61 10.92
C ASN A 34 -5.97 1.39 11.83
N ARG A 35 -4.92 0.74 12.29
CA ARG A 35 -3.90 1.39 13.12
C ARG A 35 -3.16 2.48 12.34
N ILE A 36 -2.74 2.18 11.12
CA ILE A 36 -2.03 3.14 10.27
C ILE A 36 -2.92 4.34 9.96
N VAL A 37 -4.18 4.10 9.62
CA VAL A 37 -5.14 5.16 9.32
C VAL A 37 -5.38 6.05 10.54
N ALA A 38 -5.51 5.45 11.73
CA ALA A 38 -5.68 6.21 12.97
C ALA A 38 -4.47 7.08 13.28
N GLU A 39 -3.26 6.55 13.09
CA GLU A 39 -2.04 7.31 13.31
C GLU A 39 -1.85 8.41 12.27
N ALA A 40 -2.32 8.20 11.04
CA ALA A 40 -2.22 9.17 9.96
C ALA A 40 -2.91 10.50 10.27
N ALA A 41 -3.95 10.47 11.10
CA ALA A 41 -4.69 11.69 11.46
C ALA A 41 -3.80 12.71 12.17
N ASP A 42 -2.71 12.26 12.81
CA ASP A 42 -1.80 13.10 13.57
C ASP A 42 -0.57 13.52 12.76
N HIS A 43 -0.47 13.14 11.50
CA HIS A 43 0.69 13.42 10.66
C HIS A 43 0.37 14.46 9.58
N ALA A 44 1.36 15.29 9.26
CA ALA A 44 1.22 16.31 8.22
C ALA A 44 1.16 15.71 6.82
N ALA A 45 1.76 14.54 6.61
CA ALA A 45 1.74 13.86 5.34
C ALA A 45 1.12 12.47 5.51
N THR A 46 0.48 11.99 4.45
CA THR A 46 -0.21 10.71 4.45
C THR A 46 0.81 9.56 4.38
N PRO A 47 0.67 8.54 5.23
CA PRO A 47 1.61 7.42 5.20
C PRO A 47 1.38 6.51 3.99
N ALA A 48 2.48 5.93 3.52
CA ALA A 48 2.45 4.86 2.53
C ALA A 48 3.20 3.66 3.11
N SER A 49 2.83 2.48 2.67
CA SER A 49 3.49 1.24 3.06
C SER A 49 3.90 0.45 1.82
N GLU A 50 4.86 -0.44 2.00
CA GLU A 50 5.27 -1.39 0.97
C GLU A 50 4.87 -2.79 1.42
N VAL A 51 4.33 -3.58 0.49
CA VAL A 51 3.80 -4.91 0.77
C VAL A 51 4.41 -5.90 -0.20
N ALA A 52 4.94 -7.00 0.31
CA ALA A 52 5.51 -8.07 -0.50
C ALA A 52 5.06 -9.43 0.02
N LEU A 53 5.21 -10.46 -0.80
CA LEU A 53 4.92 -11.83 -0.36
C LEU A 53 6.06 -12.33 0.52
N SER A 54 5.71 -12.80 1.72
CA SER A 54 6.70 -13.27 2.68
C SER A 54 7.47 -14.47 2.15
N GLY A 55 8.80 -14.40 2.22
CA GLY A 55 9.66 -15.52 1.84
C GLY A 55 9.78 -15.77 0.35
N VAL A 56 9.22 -14.92 -0.49
CA VAL A 56 9.27 -15.08 -1.95
C VAL A 56 10.33 -14.16 -2.53
N GLN A 57 11.32 -14.72 -3.22
CA GLN A 57 12.31 -13.92 -3.92
C GLN A 57 11.69 -13.26 -5.13
N ARG A 58 12.07 -11.99 -5.37
CA ARG A 58 11.54 -11.19 -6.49
C ARG A 58 10.01 -11.17 -6.49
N SER A 59 9.47 -11.04 -5.29
CA SER A 59 8.03 -10.97 -5.10
C SER A 59 7.43 -9.80 -5.86
N PRO A 60 6.22 -9.97 -6.41
CA PRO A 60 5.44 -8.79 -6.74
C PRO A 60 5.22 -7.97 -5.48
N ALA A 61 5.07 -6.67 -5.64
CA ALA A 61 4.97 -5.76 -4.51
C ALA A 61 3.85 -4.75 -4.73
N LEU A 62 3.27 -4.31 -3.61
CA LEU A 62 2.35 -3.18 -3.60
C LEU A 62 3.00 -2.00 -2.89
N GLU A 63 2.73 -0.81 -3.39
CA GLU A 63 2.89 0.44 -2.66
C GLU A 63 1.48 0.91 -2.32
N VAL A 64 1.20 1.12 -1.03
CA VAL A 64 -0.17 1.38 -0.58
C VAL A 64 -0.19 2.68 0.22
N GLY A 65 -0.93 3.67 -0.27
CA GLY A 65 -1.21 4.89 0.46
C GLY A 65 -2.45 4.72 1.31
N LEU A 66 -2.37 5.11 2.58
CA LEU A 66 -3.43 4.85 3.54
C LEU A 66 -3.81 6.13 4.28
N SER A 67 -5.06 6.52 4.19
CA SER A 67 -5.60 7.62 4.98
C SER A 67 -7.05 7.33 5.33
N LYS A 68 -7.70 8.29 5.99
CA LYS A 68 -9.09 8.09 6.41
C LYS A 68 -10.05 8.00 5.23
N GLU A 69 -9.82 8.79 4.18
CA GLU A 69 -10.77 8.90 3.07
C GLU A 69 -10.26 8.30 1.77
N LYS A 70 -9.01 8.55 1.43
CA LYS A 70 -8.44 8.15 0.16
C LYS A 70 -7.07 7.53 0.33
N GLY A 71 -6.71 6.70 -0.63
CA GLY A 71 -5.39 6.14 -0.72
C GLY A 71 -5.14 5.69 -2.16
N PHE A 72 -4.12 4.89 -2.34
CA PHE A 72 -3.80 4.35 -3.65
C PHE A 72 -3.15 3.00 -3.52
N ILE A 73 -3.11 2.24 -4.62
CA ILE A 73 -2.29 1.04 -4.74
C ILE A 73 -1.49 1.13 -6.03
N GLY A 74 -0.18 1.00 -5.90
CA GLY A 74 0.72 0.76 -7.03
C GLY A 74 1.16 -0.69 -6.98
N TYR A 75 1.24 -1.34 -8.13
CA TYR A 75 1.64 -2.74 -8.25
C TYR A 75 2.86 -2.85 -9.16
N THR A 76 3.81 -3.66 -8.77
CA THR A 76 5.01 -3.93 -9.57
C THR A 76 5.33 -5.40 -9.52
N SER A 77 5.58 -5.99 -10.68
CA SER A 77 6.10 -7.35 -10.81
C SER A 77 7.13 -7.39 -11.91
N ARG A 78 7.62 -8.59 -12.23
CA ARG A 78 8.62 -8.75 -13.29
C ARG A 78 8.05 -8.50 -14.68
N THR A 79 6.75 -8.64 -14.85
CA THR A 79 6.09 -8.62 -16.16
C THR A 79 5.11 -7.49 -16.34
N GLU A 80 4.66 -6.86 -15.26
CA GLU A 80 3.67 -5.78 -15.35
C GLU A 80 3.76 -4.86 -14.15
N GLY A 81 3.20 -3.68 -14.30
CA GLY A 81 3.00 -2.72 -13.25
C GLY A 81 1.68 -2.02 -13.44
N GLY A 82 1.31 -1.15 -12.54
CA GLY A 82 0.10 -0.36 -12.68
C GLY A 82 -0.31 0.31 -11.39
N TRP A 83 -1.38 1.07 -11.47
CA TRP A 83 -1.89 1.89 -10.37
C TRP A 83 -3.40 1.81 -10.33
N THR A 84 -3.96 2.08 -9.15
CA THR A 84 -5.39 2.39 -9.06
C THR A 84 -5.67 3.66 -9.84
N VAL A 85 -6.88 3.78 -10.38
CA VAL A 85 -7.29 4.94 -11.16
C VAL A 85 -8.53 5.55 -10.51
N GLY A 86 -8.39 6.81 -10.11
CA GLY A 86 -9.46 7.57 -9.47
C GLY A 86 -9.85 8.80 -10.29
N ASP A 87 -10.60 9.68 -9.65
CA ASP A 87 -11.17 10.88 -10.30
C ASP A 87 -10.31 12.13 -10.13
N GLY A 88 -9.16 12.02 -9.47
CA GLY A 88 -8.30 13.16 -9.22
C GLY A 88 -7.65 13.72 -10.44
N ASP A 89 -7.07 14.91 -10.29
CA ASP A 89 -6.41 15.63 -11.36
C ASP A 89 -5.12 14.92 -11.78
N ALA A 90 -4.96 14.65 -13.08
CA ALA A 90 -3.78 13.99 -13.62
C ALA A 90 -2.53 14.89 -13.60
N ASP A 91 -2.69 16.18 -13.36
CA ASP A 91 -1.56 17.12 -13.32
C ASP A 91 -1.16 17.53 -11.90
N THR A 92 -1.88 17.06 -10.90
CA THR A 92 -1.64 17.40 -9.49
C THR A 92 -0.91 16.27 -8.80
N MET A 93 0.16 16.60 -8.04
CA MET A 93 0.89 15.64 -7.23
C MET A 93 0.42 15.70 -5.80
N VAL A 94 0.40 14.54 -5.14
CA VAL A 94 0.03 14.41 -3.73
C VAL A 94 1.18 13.79 -2.98
N ASP A 95 1.51 14.35 -1.81
CA ASP A 95 2.63 13.88 -0.99
C ASP A 95 2.23 12.73 -0.09
N TYR A 96 3.09 11.72 -0.07
CA TYR A 96 3.01 10.61 0.88
C TYR A 96 4.36 10.45 1.56
N ILE A 97 4.36 9.83 2.73
CA ILE A 97 5.60 9.49 3.44
C ILE A 97 5.69 7.98 3.59
N TYR A 98 6.81 7.43 3.10
CA TYR A 98 7.15 6.03 3.27
C TYR A 98 8.49 5.93 4.01
N MET A 99 8.47 5.32 5.20
CA MET A 99 9.68 5.10 6.01
C MET A 99 10.51 6.39 6.21
N GLY A 100 9.82 7.51 6.38
CA GLY A 100 10.46 8.80 6.57
C GLY A 100 10.87 9.51 5.29
N ASN A 101 10.66 8.91 4.13
CA ASN A 101 11.00 9.52 2.84
C ASN A 101 9.74 10.05 2.15
N HIS A 102 9.85 11.26 1.63
CA HIS A 102 8.77 11.84 0.85
C HIS A 102 8.64 11.16 -0.49
N SER A 103 7.41 10.87 -0.88
CA SER A 103 7.07 10.29 -2.17
C SER A 103 5.89 11.07 -2.73
N GLU A 104 5.88 11.29 -4.03
CA GLU A 104 4.77 11.97 -4.69
C GLU A 104 4.09 11.02 -5.66
N VAL A 105 2.75 11.07 -5.66
CA VAL A 105 1.95 10.33 -6.65
C VAL A 105 0.97 11.30 -7.29
N LEU A 106 0.51 10.96 -8.49
CA LEU A 106 -0.52 11.75 -9.14
C LEU A 106 -1.84 11.62 -8.38
N ALA A 107 -2.55 12.73 -8.21
CA ALA A 107 -3.86 12.70 -7.55
C ALA A 107 -4.84 11.76 -8.26
N SER A 108 -4.64 11.53 -9.56
CA SER A 108 -5.49 10.63 -10.35
C SER A 108 -5.38 9.16 -9.95
N VAL A 109 -4.34 8.76 -9.19
CA VAL A 109 -4.26 7.37 -8.70
C VAL A 109 -5.00 7.17 -7.38
N GLU A 110 -5.40 8.25 -6.72
CA GLU A 110 -6.10 8.14 -5.44
C GLU A 110 -7.53 7.67 -5.62
N VAL A 111 -7.93 6.70 -4.81
CA VAL A 111 -9.26 6.09 -4.82
C VAL A 111 -9.81 6.06 -3.39
N PRO A 112 -11.12 5.85 -3.21
CA PRO A 112 -11.66 5.70 -1.85
C PRO A 112 -10.98 4.57 -1.10
N MET A 113 -10.86 4.70 0.21
CA MET A 113 -10.21 3.69 1.04
C MET A 113 -10.90 2.32 0.96
N SER A 114 -12.20 2.27 0.71
CA SER A 114 -12.88 0.99 0.49
C SER A 114 -12.27 0.23 -0.68
N THR A 115 -11.89 0.93 -1.74
CA THR A 115 -11.23 0.33 -2.91
C THR A 115 -9.83 -0.14 -2.55
N VAL A 116 -9.07 0.67 -1.80
CA VAL A 116 -7.73 0.30 -1.34
C VAL A 116 -7.79 -0.96 -0.48
N ARG A 117 -8.72 -1.02 0.46
CA ARG A 117 -8.87 -2.19 1.34
C ARG A 117 -9.21 -3.44 0.54
N ARG A 118 -10.09 -3.31 -0.45
CA ARG A 118 -10.44 -4.45 -1.30
C ARG A 118 -9.24 -4.98 -2.06
N GLY A 119 -8.47 -4.09 -2.67
CA GLY A 119 -7.26 -4.49 -3.40
C GLY A 119 -6.21 -5.13 -2.51
N HIS A 120 -6.02 -4.58 -1.32
CA HIS A 120 -5.09 -5.14 -0.33
C HIS A 120 -5.50 -6.56 0.08
N HIS A 121 -6.80 -6.78 0.32
CA HIS A 121 -7.33 -8.12 0.61
C HIS A 121 -7.16 -9.09 -0.54
N GLU A 122 -7.37 -8.64 -1.78
CA GLU A 122 -7.16 -9.48 -2.97
C GLU A 122 -5.71 -9.94 -3.07
N PHE A 123 -4.77 -9.05 -2.75
CA PHE A 123 -3.35 -9.41 -2.76
C PHE A 123 -3.03 -10.45 -1.69
N LEU A 124 -3.64 -10.33 -0.51
CA LEU A 124 -3.48 -11.32 0.56
C LEU A 124 -4.00 -12.69 0.15
N VAL A 125 -5.10 -12.72 -0.60
CA VAL A 125 -5.71 -13.99 -1.04
C VAL A 125 -4.91 -14.64 -2.16
N ALA A 126 -4.50 -13.86 -3.16
CA ALA A 126 -3.99 -14.41 -4.41
C ALA A 126 -2.50 -14.17 -4.65
N GLY A 127 -1.90 -13.17 -4.01
CA GLY A 127 -0.50 -12.81 -4.27
C GLY A 127 -0.24 -12.30 -5.67
N ALA A 128 -1.25 -11.77 -6.34
CA ALA A 128 -1.18 -11.28 -7.71
C ALA A 128 -1.81 -9.90 -7.82
N ARG A 129 -1.71 -9.29 -9.00
CA ARG A 129 -2.23 -7.94 -9.21
C ARG A 129 -3.70 -7.86 -8.79
N PRO A 130 -4.04 -6.94 -7.85
CA PRO A 130 -5.43 -6.73 -7.48
C PRO A 130 -6.27 -6.23 -8.65
N SER A 131 -7.54 -6.62 -8.68
CA SER A 131 -8.43 -6.22 -9.77
C SER A 131 -8.67 -4.71 -9.84
N VAL A 132 -8.46 -4.00 -8.72
CA VAL A 132 -8.63 -2.55 -8.65
C VAL A 132 -7.47 -1.78 -9.29
N VAL A 133 -6.38 -2.46 -9.59
CA VAL A 133 -5.20 -1.89 -10.24
C VAL A 133 -5.26 -2.16 -11.73
N GLU A 134 -5.15 -1.09 -12.52
CA GLU A 134 -5.07 -1.26 -13.97
C GLU A 134 -3.63 -1.58 -14.36
N SER A 135 -3.46 -2.61 -15.18
CA SER A 135 -2.14 -2.98 -15.67
C SER A 135 -1.68 -1.99 -16.74
N ASP A 136 -0.39 -1.63 -16.69
CA ASP A 136 0.25 -0.86 -17.76
C ASP A 136 0.82 -1.75 -18.86
N ALA A 137 0.68 -3.06 -18.74
CA ALA A 137 1.08 -4.00 -19.77
C ALA A 137 0.05 -4.00 -20.92
N GLU A 138 0.53 -4.11 -22.14
CA GLU A 138 -0.31 -4.18 -23.32
C GLU A 138 -0.51 -5.62 -23.78
#